data_2d40a2deeb0b89903b57617857967c16
#
_entry.id   2d40a2deeb0b89903b57617857967c16
#
_cell.length_a   1.000
_cell.length_b   1.000
_cell.length_c   1.000
_cell.angle_alpha   90.00
_cell.angle_beta   90.00
_cell.angle_gamma   90.00
#
_symmetry.space_group_name_H-M   'P 1'
#
loop_
_entity.id
_entity.type
_entity.pdbx_description
1 polymer ?
#
loop_
_entity_poly.entity_id
_entity_poly.type
_entity_poly.pdbx_seq_one_letter_code
_entity_poly.pdbx_strand_id
1 'polypeptide(L)'
;MTTQAPADVIPFREAVRAWFLISLQTFGGPAGQIAVMQRTLVEEKRWIGQQRFNHALNYCMLLPGPEAQQLAIYVGWLLNGTRGGLVAGTLFVLPGMLALLALSAVYVLWQDTTVVTALFAGIAPAVLAIVSQAVIRVAKRSLTHPLFVAVAVAAFLALALFGAPFPIVIAVAALIGWTVHKLAPHVLKKGNGHGGDGGPAPLIPDDALHHVQPSWRSAGKILAVGLVAWWLPVAAVALLLGTDSVFTTQGLFFSGTALVTFGGAYAVLAFVAQRAVETYAWLTPGEMVRGLALAETTPGPLIMVVQFVAFLGAYRDPGALTPWAGALLGALLTTWVTFVPCFLFIFLGAPHVERLRHNTAISAALTGITAAVVGVIANLALYFAEHTLFARTFTWAWGPFSIQLPEPSTVSPIALVITVAALAMTFVLKWPMLRILGICALLGLATVLLQ
;
A
#
# COMPACT_ATOMS: atom_id res chain seq x y z
N MET A 1 -36.16 26.16 8.05
CA MET A 1 -36.01 24.96 7.20
C MET A 1 -35.09 24.02 7.92
N THR A 2 -35.65 23.04 8.62
CA THR A 2 -34.92 21.95 9.27
C THR A 2 -34.35 21.07 8.17
N THR A 3 -33.03 21.12 7.96
CA THR A 3 -32.30 20.17 7.14
C THR A 3 -32.40 18.80 7.82
N GLN A 4 -33.39 18.01 7.44
CA GLN A 4 -33.37 16.59 7.75
C GLN A 4 -32.03 16.01 7.24
N ALA A 5 -31.27 15.37 8.13
CA ALA A 5 -30.13 14.56 7.73
C ALA A 5 -30.64 13.54 6.70
N PRO A 6 -29.96 13.38 5.55
CA PRO A 6 -30.39 12.41 4.56
C PRO A 6 -30.50 11.04 5.23
N ALA A 7 -31.64 10.38 5.03
CA ALA A 7 -31.89 9.06 5.58
C ALA A 7 -30.80 8.10 5.08
N ASP A 8 -30.31 7.22 5.96
CA ASP A 8 -29.40 6.15 5.59
C ASP A 8 -30.03 5.34 4.45
N VAL A 9 -29.32 5.21 3.33
CA VAL A 9 -29.79 4.46 2.15
C VAL A 9 -29.90 2.98 2.48
N ILE A 10 -29.06 2.51 3.40
CA ILE A 10 -29.04 1.14 3.95
C ILE A 10 -29.05 1.25 5.47
N PRO A 11 -29.77 0.36 6.19
CA PRO A 11 -29.71 0.29 7.64
C PRO A 11 -28.26 0.26 8.13
N PHE A 12 -27.86 1.21 8.96
CA PHE A 12 -26.46 1.39 9.37
C PHE A 12 -25.85 0.10 9.97
N ARG A 13 -26.65 -0.66 10.75
CA ARG A 13 -26.20 -1.95 11.32
C ARG A 13 -25.86 -2.98 10.25
N GLU A 14 -26.62 -3.00 9.16
CA GLU A 14 -26.36 -3.92 8.04
C GLU A 14 -25.08 -3.52 7.29
N ALA A 15 -24.87 -2.22 7.06
CA ALA A 15 -23.66 -1.69 6.48
C ALA A 15 -22.42 -2.04 7.33
N VAL A 16 -22.46 -1.82 8.65
CA VAL A 16 -21.39 -2.19 9.59
C VAL A 16 -21.06 -3.68 9.49
N ARG A 17 -22.06 -4.54 9.50
CA ARG A 17 -21.86 -6.01 9.38
C ARG A 17 -21.21 -6.38 8.04
N ALA A 18 -21.63 -5.77 6.95
CA ALA A 18 -21.06 -6.03 5.63
C ALA A 18 -19.59 -5.59 5.57
N TRP A 19 -19.28 -4.39 6.03
CA TRP A 19 -17.89 -3.89 6.06
C TRP A 19 -16.98 -4.72 6.96
N PHE A 20 -17.49 -5.19 8.10
CA PHE A 20 -16.73 -6.10 8.97
C PHE A 20 -16.44 -7.43 8.27
N LEU A 21 -17.42 -8.04 7.59
CA LEU A 21 -17.20 -9.29 6.85
C LEU A 21 -16.27 -9.10 5.64
N ILE A 22 -16.36 -7.98 4.94
CA ILE A 22 -15.44 -7.62 3.86
C ILE A 22 -14.01 -7.53 4.42
N SER A 23 -13.80 -6.84 5.54
CA SER A 23 -12.47 -6.59 6.11
C SER A 23 -11.73 -7.88 6.48
N LEU A 24 -12.45 -8.92 6.90
CA LEU A 24 -11.87 -10.23 7.24
C LEU A 24 -11.45 -11.05 5.99
N GLN A 25 -11.90 -10.68 4.80
CA GLN A 25 -11.64 -11.40 3.54
C GLN A 25 -10.64 -10.68 2.63
N THR A 26 -10.13 -9.52 3.03
CA THR A 26 -9.29 -8.65 2.21
C THR A 26 -7.82 -9.08 2.22
N PHE A 27 -7.52 -10.25 1.67
CA PHE A 27 -6.16 -10.76 1.45
C PHE A 27 -5.69 -10.52 0.02
N GLY A 28 -4.39 -10.63 -0.22
CA GLY A 28 -3.82 -10.64 -1.58
C GLY A 28 -3.58 -9.26 -2.19
N GLY A 29 -3.36 -8.26 -1.36
CA GLY A 29 -3.04 -6.90 -1.78
C GLY A 29 -4.24 -6.14 -2.40
N PRO A 30 -4.02 -4.96 -2.99
CA PRO A 30 -5.10 -4.07 -3.42
C PRO A 30 -6.08 -4.72 -4.41
N ALA A 31 -5.58 -5.52 -5.36
CA ALA A 31 -6.43 -6.16 -6.37
C ALA A 31 -7.40 -7.19 -5.75
N GLY A 32 -6.91 -8.01 -4.80
CA GLY A 32 -7.76 -8.96 -4.07
C GLY A 32 -8.81 -8.25 -3.21
N GLN A 33 -8.41 -7.18 -2.54
CA GLN A 33 -9.28 -6.37 -1.69
C GLN A 33 -10.41 -5.71 -2.49
N ILE A 34 -10.07 -5.10 -3.63
CA ILE A 34 -11.04 -4.50 -4.55
C ILE A 34 -12.01 -5.56 -5.09
N ALA A 35 -11.50 -6.75 -5.46
CA ALA A 35 -12.33 -7.86 -5.95
C ALA A 35 -13.33 -8.35 -4.89
N VAL A 36 -12.94 -8.44 -3.61
CA VAL A 36 -13.85 -8.78 -2.51
C VAL A 36 -14.94 -7.72 -2.34
N MET A 37 -14.57 -6.44 -2.38
CA MET A 37 -15.56 -5.35 -2.30
C MET A 37 -16.51 -5.37 -3.50
N GLN A 38 -15.99 -5.56 -4.73
CA GLN A 38 -16.82 -5.65 -5.93
C GLN A 38 -17.81 -6.81 -5.83
N ARG A 39 -17.33 -8.02 -5.52
CA ARG A 39 -18.19 -9.20 -5.36
C ARG A 39 -19.29 -8.95 -4.33
N THR A 40 -18.92 -8.46 -3.13
CA THR A 40 -19.90 -8.29 -2.06
C THR A 40 -20.88 -7.15 -2.33
N LEU A 41 -20.40 -5.97 -2.79
CA LEU A 41 -21.24 -4.78 -2.89
C LEU A 41 -22.00 -4.69 -4.22
N VAL A 42 -21.42 -5.22 -5.31
CA VAL A 42 -22.02 -5.13 -6.66
C VAL A 42 -22.74 -6.42 -7.03
N GLU A 43 -22.13 -7.61 -6.81
CA GLU A 43 -22.67 -8.87 -7.30
C GLU A 43 -23.64 -9.50 -6.29
N GLU A 44 -23.26 -9.63 -5.00
CA GLU A 44 -24.05 -10.30 -3.97
C GLU A 44 -25.13 -9.39 -3.39
N LYS A 45 -24.75 -8.24 -2.83
CA LYS A 45 -25.68 -7.29 -2.17
C LYS A 45 -26.35 -6.33 -3.16
N ARG A 46 -25.73 -6.07 -4.31
CA ARG A 46 -26.24 -5.20 -5.36
C ARG A 46 -26.57 -3.79 -4.84
N TRP A 47 -25.80 -3.30 -3.87
CA TRP A 47 -26.00 -1.98 -3.28
C TRP A 47 -25.57 -0.84 -4.20
N ILE A 48 -24.56 -1.08 -5.06
CA ILE A 48 -24.10 -0.15 -6.08
C ILE A 48 -23.92 -0.85 -7.42
N GLY A 49 -24.14 -0.10 -8.51
CA GLY A 49 -23.92 -0.61 -9.86
C GLY A 49 -22.43 -0.75 -10.21
N GLN A 50 -22.11 -1.65 -11.14
CA GLN A 50 -20.74 -1.87 -11.61
C GLN A 50 -20.10 -0.56 -12.14
N GLN A 51 -20.86 0.24 -12.87
CA GLN A 51 -20.37 1.51 -13.40
C GLN A 51 -20.01 2.47 -12.27
N ARG A 52 -20.86 2.58 -11.24
CA ARG A 52 -20.61 3.46 -10.08
C ARG A 52 -19.42 2.98 -9.26
N PHE A 53 -19.26 1.67 -9.09
CA PHE A 53 -18.09 1.08 -8.44
C PHE A 53 -16.79 1.40 -9.20
N ASN A 54 -16.79 1.25 -10.51
CA ASN A 54 -15.63 1.60 -11.35
C ASN A 54 -15.31 3.10 -11.29
N HIS A 55 -16.33 3.95 -11.23
CA HIS A 55 -16.13 5.40 -11.03
C HIS A 55 -15.50 5.70 -9.67
N ALA A 56 -15.98 5.07 -8.61
CA ALA A 56 -15.42 5.19 -7.27
C ALA A 56 -13.94 4.76 -7.24
N LEU A 57 -13.64 3.62 -7.84
CA LEU A 57 -12.27 3.10 -7.93
C LEU A 57 -11.34 4.07 -8.68
N ASN A 58 -11.77 4.53 -9.86
CA ASN A 58 -10.98 5.48 -10.65
C ASN A 58 -10.71 6.78 -9.89
N TYR A 59 -11.68 7.27 -9.11
CA TYR A 59 -11.49 8.43 -8.26
C TYR A 59 -10.43 8.17 -7.17
N CYS A 60 -10.54 7.05 -6.45
CA CYS A 60 -9.57 6.70 -5.40
C CYS A 60 -8.14 6.56 -5.95
N MET A 61 -7.99 6.08 -7.18
CA MET A 61 -6.69 5.99 -7.85
C MET A 61 -6.05 7.35 -8.18
N LEU A 62 -6.81 8.45 -8.15
CA LEU A 62 -6.29 9.81 -8.34
C LEU A 62 -5.70 10.41 -7.06
N LEU A 63 -6.01 9.83 -5.90
CA LEU A 63 -5.62 10.37 -4.60
C LEU A 63 -4.38 9.65 -4.06
N PRO A 64 -3.54 10.34 -3.26
CA PRO A 64 -2.46 9.67 -2.57
C PRO A 64 -3.01 8.79 -1.45
N GLY A 65 -2.41 7.62 -1.25
CA GLY A 65 -2.77 6.69 -0.18
C GLY A 65 -3.24 5.31 -0.65
N PRO A 66 -3.62 4.41 0.27
CA PRO A 66 -4.11 3.08 -0.02
C PRO A 66 -5.47 3.10 -0.72
N GLU A 67 -5.49 2.84 -2.03
CA GLU A 67 -6.67 2.94 -2.89
C GLU A 67 -7.85 2.06 -2.44
N ALA A 68 -7.57 0.88 -1.90
CA ALA A 68 -8.63 -0.02 -1.44
C ALA A 68 -9.32 0.49 -0.17
N GLN A 69 -8.58 1.08 0.78
CA GLN A 69 -9.19 1.75 1.94
C GLN A 69 -9.98 2.98 1.51
N GLN A 70 -9.43 3.78 0.61
CA GLN A 70 -10.12 4.96 0.09
C GLN A 70 -11.43 4.57 -0.60
N LEU A 71 -11.43 3.47 -1.36
CA LEU A 71 -12.65 2.92 -1.97
C LEU A 71 -13.67 2.51 -0.91
N ALA A 72 -13.23 1.86 0.18
CA ALA A 72 -14.10 1.52 1.29
C ALA A 72 -14.71 2.78 1.95
N ILE A 73 -13.88 3.80 2.21
CA ILE A 73 -14.35 5.09 2.76
C ILE A 73 -15.38 5.74 1.84
N TYR A 74 -15.09 5.80 0.53
CA TYR A 74 -15.94 6.48 -0.44
C TYR A 74 -17.27 5.76 -0.64
N VAL A 75 -17.25 4.43 -0.79
CA VAL A 75 -18.49 3.65 -0.93
C VAL A 75 -19.29 3.68 0.38
N GLY A 76 -18.65 3.57 1.54
CA GLY A 76 -19.30 3.74 2.83
C GLY A 76 -19.97 5.13 2.96
N TRP A 77 -19.31 6.16 2.44
CA TRP A 77 -19.87 7.51 2.39
C TRP A 77 -21.08 7.62 1.43
N LEU A 78 -21.04 6.97 0.28
CA LEU A 78 -22.16 6.92 -0.64
C LEU A 78 -23.40 6.26 -0.02
N LEU A 79 -23.21 5.25 0.83
CA LEU A 79 -24.29 4.46 1.42
C LEU A 79 -24.88 5.08 2.70
N ASN A 80 -24.04 5.60 3.59
CA ASN A 80 -24.44 6.09 4.93
C ASN A 80 -23.77 7.41 5.32
N GLY A 81 -23.41 8.25 4.35
CA GLY A 81 -22.77 9.55 4.59
C GLY A 81 -21.44 9.45 5.33
N THR A 82 -21.07 10.53 6.05
CA THR A 82 -19.78 10.60 6.76
C THR A 82 -19.59 9.45 7.78
N ARG A 83 -20.67 9.06 8.48
CA ARG A 83 -20.60 7.94 9.45
C ARG A 83 -20.29 6.63 8.76
N GLY A 84 -20.90 6.37 7.60
CA GLY A 84 -20.64 5.17 6.79
C GLY A 84 -19.20 5.14 6.30
N GLY A 85 -18.67 6.25 5.81
CA GLY A 85 -17.27 6.35 5.38
C GLY A 85 -16.28 6.11 6.53
N LEU A 86 -16.51 6.71 7.70
CA LEU A 86 -15.68 6.51 8.90
C LEU A 86 -15.66 5.04 9.33
N VAL A 87 -16.83 4.41 9.42
CA VAL A 87 -16.92 3.00 9.83
C VAL A 87 -16.30 2.06 8.80
N ALA A 88 -16.61 2.25 7.52
CA ALA A 88 -16.08 1.41 6.46
C ALA A 88 -14.54 1.47 6.40
N GLY A 89 -13.96 2.66 6.39
CA GLY A 89 -12.52 2.85 6.34
C GLY A 89 -11.80 2.35 7.58
N THR A 90 -12.38 2.53 8.77
CA THR A 90 -11.81 2.03 10.03
C THR A 90 -11.86 0.51 10.10
N LEU A 91 -13.01 -0.11 9.82
CA LEU A 91 -13.16 -1.57 9.79
C LEU A 91 -12.26 -2.20 8.75
N PHE A 92 -12.02 -1.55 7.60
CA PHE A 92 -11.12 -2.06 6.57
C PHE A 92 -9.67 -2.20 7.05
N VAL A 93 -9.22 -1.35 7.96
CA VAL A 93 -7.84 -1.31 8.50
C VAL A 93 -7.72 -2.15 9.78
N LEU A 94 -8.73 -2.13 10.64
CA LEU A 94 -8.67 -2.64 12.01
C LEU A 94 -8.25 -4.12 12.14
N PRO A 95 -8.79 -5.08 11.39
CA PRO A 95 -8.37 -6.48 11.51
C PRO A 95 -6.89 -6.68 11.13
N GLY A 96 -6.43 -6.02 10.07
CA GLY A 96 -5.03 -6.05 9.64
C GLY A 96 -4.10 -5.43 10.66
N MET A 97 -4.49 -4.28 11.23
CA MET A 97 -3.76 -3.62 12.29
C MET A 97 -3.56 -4.53 13.51
N LEU A 98 -4.63 -5.17 13.99
CA LEU A 98 -4.57 -6.06 15.15
C LEU A 98 -3.77 -7.33 14.84
N ALA A 99 -3.97 -7.92 13.66
CA ALA A 99 -3.25 -9.13 13.25
C ALA A 99 -1.75 -8.86 13.12
N LEU A 100 -1.36 -7.78 12.43
CA LEU A 100 0.05 -7.46 12.26
C LEU A 100 0.71 -7.00 13.56
N LEU A 101 -0.02 -6.31 14.44
CA LEU A 101 0.47 -5.97 15.78
C LEU A 101 0.80 -7.24 16.59
N ALA A 102 -0.12 -8.21 16.59
CA ALA A 102 0.10 -9.50 17.24
C ALA A 102 1.28 -10.27 16.63
N LEU A 103 1.37 -10.31 15.30
CA LEU A 103 2.47 -10.96 14.60
C LEU A 103 3.81 -10.25 14.83
N SER A 104 3.83 -8.93 14.94
CA SER A 104 5.04 -8.16 15.31
C SER A 104 5.50 -8.50 16.72
N ALA A 105 4.57 -8.63 17.67
CA ALA A 105 4.88 -9.05 19.02
C ALA A 105 5.42 -10.50 19.07
N VAL A 106 4.76 -11.41 18.35
CA VAL A 106 5.23 -12.80 18.19
C VAL A 106 6.62 -12.84 17.58
N TYR A 107 6.87 -12.02 16.56
CA TYR A 107 8.17 -11.92 15.91
C TYR A 107 9.26 -11.51 16.91
N VAL A 108 9.05 -10.45 17.67
CA VAL A 108 10.04 -9.97 18.66
C VAL A 108 10.32 -10.99 19.75
N LEU A 109 9.29 -11.75 20.19
CA LEU A 109 9.46 -12.75 21.25
C LEU A 109 10.21 -14.01 20.80
N TRP A 110 10.06 -14.42 19.54
CA TRP A 110 10.52 -15.73 19.07
C TRP A 110 11.41 -15.70 17.82
N GLN A 111 11.81 -14.51 17.34
CA GLN A 111 12.61 -14.37 16.12
C GLN A 111 13.93 -15.18 16.13
N ASP A 112 14.52 -15.39 17.31
CA ASP A 112 15.78 -16.10 17.49
C ASP A 112 15.60 -17.63 17.61
N THR A 113 14.35 -18.11 17.61
CA THR A 113 14.09 -19.56 17.65
C THR A 113 14.35 -20.18 16.29
N THR A 114 14.90 -21.39 16.30
CA THR A 114 15.21 -22.16 15.08
C THR A 114 13.99 -22.31 14.18
N VAL A 115 12.80 -22.56 14.76
CA VAL A 115 11.55 -22.73 14.01
C VAL A 115 11.14 -21.46 13.29
N VAL A 116 11.17 -20.32 13.97
CA VAL A 116 10.76 -19.04 13.37
C VAL A 116 11.76 -18.62 12.28
N THR A 117 13.06 -18.76 12.55
CA THR A 117 14.10 -18.48 11.55
C THR A 117 13.94 -19.36 10.32
N ALA A 118 13.65 -20.66 10.49
CA ALA A 118 13.42 -21.59 9.38
C ALA A 118 12.17 -21.24 8.57
N LEU A 119 11.05 -20.91 9.23
CA LEU A 119 9.83 -20.46 8.55
C LEU A 119 10.10 -19.24 7.67
N PHE A 120 10.79 -18.24 8.21
CA PHE A 120 11.12 -17.03 7.45
C PHE A 120 12.15 -17.25 6.35
N ALA A 121 13.08 -18.17 6.51
CA ALA A 121 14.01 -18.59 5.46
C ALA A 121 13.27 -19.17 4.24
N GLY A 122 12.14 -19.84 4.46
CA GLY A 122 11.27 -20.31 3.37
C GLY A 122 10.35 -19.22 2.82
N ILE A 123 9.82 -18.32 3.66
CA ILE A 123 8.88 -17.30 3.25
C ILE A 123 9.55 -16.17 2.44
N ALA A 124 10.78 -15.78 2.74
CA ALA A 124 11.51 -14.71 2.05
C ALA A 124 11.62 -14.94 0.52
N PRO A 125 11.98 -16.13 0.02
CA PRO A 125 11.93 -16.46 -1.41
C PRO A 125 10.53 -16.34 -2.03
N ALA A 126 9.46 -16.66 -1.28
CA ALA A 126 8.10 -16.52 -1.76
C ALA A 126 7.72 -15.04 -1.97
N VAL A 127 8.18 -14.16 -1.07
CA VAL A 127 7.96 -12.71 -1.21
C VAL A 127 8.59 -12.19 -2.50
N LEU A 128 9.78 -12.67 -2.87
CA LEU A 128 10.41 -12.29 -4.14
C LEU A 128 9.54 -12.67 -5.35
N ALA A 129 8.93 -13.87 -5.35
CA ALA A 129 8.02 -14.28 -6.41
C ALA A 129 6.74 -13.40 -6.45
N ILE A 130 6.21 -13.01 -5.30
CA ILE A 130 5.03 -12.14 -5.18
C ILE A 130 5.33 -10.73 -5.71
N VAL A 131 6.47 -10.14 -5.31
CA VAL A 131 6.87 -8.80 -5.80
C VAL A 131 7.14 -8.84 -7.30
N SER A 132 7.78 -9.90 -7.82
CA SER A 132 7.96 -10.10 -9.26
C SER A 132 6.63 -10.18 -10.00
N GLN A 133 5.63 -10.86 -9.43
CA GLN A 133 4.26 -10.87 -9.98
C GLN A 133 3.63 -9.47 -9.96
N ALA A 134 3.88 -8.68 -8.91
CA ALA A 134 3.38 -7.30 -8.84
C ALA A 134 3.99 -6.42 -9.93
N VAL A 135 5.31 -6.53 -10.20
CA VAL A 135 5.97 -5.84 -11.32
C VAL A 135 5.26 -6.14 -12.63
N ILE A 136 5.07 -7.42 -12.96
CA ILE A 136 4.44 -7.84 -14.21
C ILE A 136 2.99 -7.36 -14.30
N ARG A 137 2.23 -7.44 -13.21
CA ARG A 137 0.83 -7.01 -13.15
C ARG A 137 0.70 -5.51 -13.41
N VAL A 138 1.52 -4.69 -12.77
CA VAL A 138 1.51 -3.24 -12.94
C VAL A 138 2.03 -2.87 -14.32
N ALA A 139 3.10 -3.51 -14.82
CA ALA A 139 3.66 -3.30 -16.14
C ALA A 139 2.62 -3.52 -17.25
N LYS A 140 1.90 -4.65 -17.20
CA LYS A 140 0.85 -4.97 -18.19
C LYS A 140 -0.26 -3.92 -18.26
N ARG A 141 -0.57 -3.27 -17.14
CA ARG A 141 -1.62 -2.25 -17.05
C ARG A 141 -1.12 -0.86 -17.47
N SER A 142 0.13 -0.53 -17.16
CA SER A 142 0.66 0.84 -17.22
C SER A 142 1.56 1.11 -18.42
N LEU A 143 2.29 0.10 -18.90
CA LEU A 143 3.25 0.26 -19.99
C LEU A 143 2.59 0.03 -21.36
N THR A 144 1.63 0.89 -21.70
CA THR A 144 0.83 0.77 -22.95
C THR A 144 1.51 1.39 -24.17
N HIS A 145 2.59 2.15 -24.00
CA HIS A 145 3.33 2.83 -25.06
C HIS A 145 4.85 2.77 -24.77
N PRO A 146 5.72 2.69 -25.80
CA PRO A 146 7.18 2.64 -25.60
C PRO A 146 7.75 3.76 -24.73
N LEU A 147 7.18 4.96 -24.78
CA LEU A 147 7.56 6.07 -23.91
C LEU A 147 7.41 5.72 -22.42
N PHE A 148 6.32 5.06 -22.03
CA PHE A 148 6.11 4.66 -20.65
C PHE A 148 7.02 3.51 -20.23
N VAL A 149 7.44 2.66 -21.17
CA VAL A 149 8.53 1.69 -20.94
C VAL A 149 9.85 2.43 -20.66
N ALA A 150 10.17 3.45 -21.45
CA ALA A 150 11.36 4.27 -21.21
C ALA A 150 11.32 4.99 -19.85
N VAL A 151 10.16 5.51 -19.43
CA VAL A 151 9.97 6.11 -18.10
C VAL A 151 10.21 5.09 -16.99
N ALA A 152 9.68 3.86 -17.12
CA ALA A 152 9.87 2.79 -16.16
C ALA A 152 11.35 2.40 -16.04
N VAL A 153 12.05 2.23 -17.17
CA VAL A 153 13.49 1.92 -17.21
C VAL A 153 14.30 3.05 -16.62
N ALA A 154 14.01 4.31 -16.98
CA ALA A 154 14.69 5.46 -16.42
C ALA A 154 14.51 5.59 -14.90
N ALA A 155 13.29 5.34 -14.40
CA ALA A 155 13.01 5.31 -12.95
C ALA A 155 13.79 4.19 -12.24
N PHE A 156 13.83 3.00 -12.81
CA PHE A 156 14.64 1.88 -12.30
C PHE A 156 16.13 2.26 -12.23
N LEU A 157 16.70 2.76 -13.31
CA LEU A 157 18.11 3.14 -13.37
C LEU A 157 18.43 4.31 -12.43
N ALA A 158 17.52 5.28 -12.31
CA ALA A 158 17.69 6.41 -11.40
C ALA A 158 17.81 5.95 -9.94
N LEU A 159 17.01 4.98 -9.55
CA LEU A 159 17.04 4.40 -8.20
C LEU A 159 18.24 3.46 -8.02
N ALA A 160 18.43 2.51 -8.93
CA ALA A 160 19.40 1.43 -8.78
C ALA A 160 20.86 1.92 -8.94
N LEU A 161 21.12 2.89 -9.82
CA LEU A 161 22.49 3.35 -10.13
C LEU A 161 22.86 4.68 -9.46
N PHE A 162 21.88 5.57 -9.25
CA PHE A 162 22.15 6.92 -8.75
C PHE A 162 21.61 7.15 -7.34
N GLY A 163 20.91 6.18 -6.74
CA GLY A 163 20.27 6.35 -5.43
C GLY A 163 19.29 7.53 -5.39
N ALA A 164 18.65 7.86 -6.53
CA ALA A 164 17.80 9.04 -6.63
C ALA A 164 16.66 9.00 -5.60
N PRO A 165 16.35 10.10 -4.91
CA PRO A 165 15.24 10.11 -3.95
C PRO A 165 13.92 9.80 -4.61
N PHE A 166 13.18 8.82 -4.09
CA PHE A 166 11.89 8.37 -4.61
C PHE A 166 10.90 9.51 -4.91
N PRO A 167 10.71 10.53 -4.03
CA PRO A 167 9.80 11.63 -4.32
C PRO A 167 10.18 12.43 -5.58
N ILE A 168 11.48 12.56 -5.87
CA ILE A 168 11.98 13.24 -7.07
C ILE A 168 11.62 12.41 -8.31
N VAL A 169 11.82 11.09 -8.28
CA VAL A 169 11.48 10.20 -9.39
C VAL A 169 9.98 10.30 -9.71
N ILE A 170 9.12 10.30 -8.69
CA ILE A 170 7.67 10.44 -8.85
C ILE A 170 7.29 11.84 -9.39
N ALA A 171 7.91 12.91 -8.89
CA ALA A 171 7.64 14.27 -9.37
C ALA A 171 8.05 14.45 -10.85
N VAL A 172 9.20 13.94 -11.24
CA VAL A 172 9.67 13.96 -12.64
C VAL A 172 8.74 13.14 -13.53
N ALA A 173 8.32 11.96 -13.09
CA ALA A 173 7.39 11.13 -13.83
C ALA A 173 6.01 11.80 -14.01
N ALA A 174 5.51 12.49 -12.98
CA ALA A 174 4.29 13.29 -13.07
C ALA A 174 4.44 14.42 -14.11
N LEU A 175 5.57 15.11 -14.10
CA LEU A 175 5.89 16.19 -15.04
C LEU A 175 5.98 15.64 -16.49
N ILE A 176 6.61 14.48 -16.69
CA ILE A 176 6.66 13.82 -18.00
C ILE A 176 5.24 13.50 -18.48
N GLY A 177 4.39 12.86 -17.64
CA GLY A 177 3.02 12.57 -18.00
C GLY A 177 2.21 13.81 -18.38
N TRP A 178 2.36 14.89 -17.60
CA TRP A 178 1.71 16.17 -17.88
C TRP A 178 2.22 16.83 -19.18
N THR A 179 3.53 16.75 -19.44
CA THR A 179 4.15 17.27 -20.68
C THR A 179 3.65 16.50 -21.90
N VAL A 180 3.57 15.17 -21.80
CA VAL A 180 3.00 14.30 -22.84
C VAL A 180 1.55 14.69 -23.16
N HIS A 181 0.75 15.00 -22.13
CA HIS A 181 -0.62 15.49 -22.34
C HIS A 181 -0.66 16.76 -23.21
N LYS A 182 0.29 17.69 -23.01
CA LYS A 182 0.34 18.94 -23.75
C LYS A 182 0.91 18.80 -25.16
N LEU A 183 1.98 18.02 -25.34
CA LEU A 183 2.75 17.95 -26.58
C LEU A 183 2.36 16.76 -27.47
N ALA A 184 1.92 15.65 -26.89
CA ALA A 184 1.65 14.42 -27.60
C ALA A 184 0.43 13.67 -27.02
N PRO A 185 -0.78 14.27 -27.01
CA PRO A 185 -1.95 13.69 -26.36
C PRO A 185 -2.39 12.35 -26.99
N HIS A 186 -1.98 12.06 -28.22
CA HIS A 186 -2.23 10.78 -28.88
C HIS A 186 -1.53 9.58 -28.24
N VAL A 187 -0.45 9.80 -27.49
CA VAL A 187 0.28 8.78 -26.72
C VAL A 187 -0.54 8.30 -25.52
N LEU A 188 -1.35 9.20 -24.97
CA LEU A 188 -2.28 8.89 -23.90
C LEU A 188 -3.53 8.26 -24.51
N LYS A 189 -3.50 6.93 -24.74
CA LYS A 189 -4.71 6.23 -25.16
C LYS A 189 -5.81 6.55 -24.15
N LYS A 190 -6.93 7.10 -24.63
CA LYS A 190 -8.20 7.03 -23.91
C LYS A 190 -8.41 5.56 -23.58
N GLY A 191 -8.28 5.19 -22.31
CA GLY A 191 -8.76 3.91 -21.86
C GLY A 191 -10.20 3.83 -22.31
N ASN A 192 -10.49 3.01 -23.29
CA ASN A 192 -11.85 2.62 -23.58
C ASN A 192 -12.35 2.05 -22.26
N GLY A 193 -13.15 2.83 -21.55
CA GLY A 193 -13.96 2.37 -20.45
C GLY A 193 -14.98 1.38 -21.01
N HIS A 194 -14.50 0.18 -21.32
CA HIS A 194 -15.33 -0.99 -21.52
C HIS A 194 -15.75 -1.48 -20.13
N GLY A 195 -16.47 -0.64 -19.41
CA GLY A 195 -17.43 -1.05 -18.44
C GLY A 195 -18.74 -1.19 -19.20
N GLY A 196 -18.89 -2.27 -19.94
CA GLY A 196 -20.21 -2.65 -20.42
C GLY A 196 -21.12 -2.88 -19.21
N ASP A 197 -22.40 -2.60 -19.38
CA ASP A 197 -23.50 -2.85 -18.43
C ASP A 197 -23.69 -4.35 -18.09
N GLY A 198 -22.62 -5.11 -17.92
CA GLY A 198 -22.65 -6.55 -17.75
C GLY A 198 -22.85 -7.03 -16.31
N GLY A 199 -23.05 -6.13 -15.36
CA GLY A 199 -23.35 -6.49 -13.96
C GLY A 199 -24.85 -6.56 -13.68
N PRO A 200 -25.27 -7.22 -12.58
CA PRO A 200 -26.65 -7.20 -12.15
C PRO A 200 -27.08 -5.76 -11.85
N ALA A 201 -28.33 -5.42 -12.20
CA ALA A 201 -28.87 -4.10 -11.90
C ALA A 201 -28.81 -3.80 -10.39
N PRO A 202 -28.36 -2.61 -9.96
CA PRO A 202 -28.31 -2.27 -8.56
C PRO A 202 -29.70 -2.23 -7.93
N LEU A 203 -29.81 -2.60 -6.68
CA LEU A 203 -31.06 -2.48 -5.92
C LEU A 203 -31.30 -1.03 -5.46
N ILE A 204 -30.23 -0.24 -5.38
CA ILE A 204 -30.27 1.16 -4.98
C ILE A 204 -29.95 1.99 -6.21
N PRO A 205 -30.87 2.84 -6.67
CA PRO A 205 -30.63 3.75 -7.79
C PRO A 205 -29.58 4.80 -7.42
N ASP A 206 -28.82 5.25 -8.41
CA ASP A 206 -27.67 6.17 -8.19
C ASP A 206 -28.08 7.52 -7.59
N ASP A 207 -29.30 7.97 -7.84
CA ASP A 207 -29.89 9.21 -7.28
C ASP A 207 -30.27 9.09 -5.81
N ALA A 208 -30.46 7.86 -5.29
CA ALA A 208 -30.69 7.61 -3.88
C ALA A 208 -29.39 7.58 -3.04
N LEU A 209 -28.23 7.49 -3.69
CA LEU A 209 -26.94 7.51 -3.00
C LEU A 209 -26.66 8.90 -2.39
N HIS A 210 -25.86 8.92 -1.32
CA HIS A 210 -25.53 10.14 -0.63
C HIS A 210 -24.77 11.13 -1.53
N HIS A 211 -25.32 12.34 -1.67
CA HIS A 211 -24.72 13.43 -2.42
C HIS A 211 -24.65 14.69 -1.55
N VAL A 212 -23.51 15.37 -1.57
CA VAL A 212 -23.32 16.66 -0.90
C VAL A 212 -22.89 17.69 -1.92
N GLN A 213 -23.59 18.81 -1.97
CA GLN A 213 -23.14 19.92 -2.80
C GLN A 213 -21.84 20.54 -2.23
N PRO A 214 -20.86 20.85 -3.10
CA PRO A 214 -19.64 21.51 -2.67
C PRO A 214 -19.91 22.81 -1.92
N SER A 215 -19.36 22.93 -0.71
CA SER A 215 -19.46 24.12 0.11
C SER A 215 -18.10 24.46 0.71
N TRP A 216 -17.65 25.70 0.54
CA TRP A 216 -16.37 26.17 1.10
C TRP A 216 -16.32 26.07 2.62
N ARG A 217 -17.46 26.30 3.30
CA ARG A 217 -17.55 26.18 4.78
C ARG A 217 -17.39 24.72 5.22
N SER A 218 -18.04 23.79 4.51
CA SER A 218 -17.91 22.36 4.78
C SER A 218 -16.50 21.87 4.48
N ALA A 219 -15.92 22.26 3.34
CA ALA A 219 -14.56 21.94 2.97
C ALA A 219 -13.54 22.47 4.00
N GLY A 220 -13.68 23.72 4.44
CA GLY A 220 -12.82 24.30 5.48
C GLY A 220 -12.91 23.55 6.80
N LYS A 221 -14.13 23.15 7.23
CA LYS A 221 -14.32 22.34 8.44
C LYS A 221 -13.68 20.94 8.31
N ILE A 222 -13.89 20.25 7.19
CA ILE A 222 -13.29 18.94 6.93
C ILE A 222 -11.77 19.05 6.94
N LEU A 223 -11.22 20.07 6.27
CA LEU A 223 -9.78 20.32 6.22
C LEU A 223 -9.21 20.57 7.63
N ALA A 224 -9.81 21.47 8.41
CA ALA A 224 -9.36 21.79 9.76
C ALA A 224 -9.41 20.56 10.68
N VAL A 225 -10.53 19.85 10.72
CA VAL A 225 -10.70 18.64 11.54
C VAL A 225 -9.73 17.55 11.09
N GLY A 226 -9.60 17.33 9.79
CA GLY A 226 -8.71 16.32 9.24
C GLY A 226 -7.24 16.61 9.51
N LEU A 227 -6.79 17.86 9.35
CA LEU A 227 -5.41 18.25 9.67
C LEU A 227 -5.13 18.14 11.17
N VAL A 228 -6.04 18.58 12.02
CA VAL A 228 -5.88 18.41 13.47
C VAL A 228 -5.83 16.94 13.83
N ALA A 229 -6.75 16.11 13.35
CA ALA A 229 -6.76 14.68 13.61
C ALA A 229 -5.47 14.00 13.14
N TRP A 230 -4.91 14.40 12.01
CA TRP A 230 -3.68 13.85 11.47
C TRP A 230 -2.44 14.25 12.28
N TRP A 231 -2.28 15.57 12.52
CA TRP A 231 -1.05 16.12 13.07
C TRP A 231 -1.01 16.19 14.60
N LEU A 232 -2.16 16.16 15.28
CA LEU A 232 -2.22 16.26 16.74
C LEU A 232 -1.41 15.14 17.43
N PRO A 233 -1.49 13.86 17.06
CA PRO A 233 -0.67 12.82 17.68
C PRO A 233 0.83 13.02 17.44
N VAL A 234 1.23 13.48 16.24
CA VAL A 234 2.63 13.78 15.91
C VAL A 234 3.15 14.95 16.76
N ALA A 235 2.37 16.02 16.87
CA ALA A 235 2.71 17.14 17.72
C ALA A 235 2.79 16.74 19.20
N ALA A 236 1.86 15.90 19.68
CA ALA A 236 1.85 15.42 21.04
C ALA A 236 3.12 14.61 21.37
N VAL A 237 3.56 13.67 20.51
CA VAL A 237 4.79 12.91 20.75
C VAL A 237 6.03 13.81 20.65
N ALA A 238 6.05 14.80 19.75
CA ALA A 238 7.15 15.75 19.63
C ALA A 238 7.31 16.61 20.90
N LEU A 239 6.18 17.04 21.49
CA LEU A 239 6.18 17.83 22.71
C LEU A 239 6.51 17.00 23.95
N LEU A 240 6.01 15.77 24.04
CA LEU A 240 6.14 14.93 25.23
C LEU A 240 7.43 14.09 25.25
N LEU A 241 7.90 13.62 24.10
CA LEU A 241 9.04 12.70 23.98
C LEU A 241 10.24 13.34 23.26
N GLY A 242 10.08 14.55 22.75
CA GLY A 242 11.14 15.30 22.06
C GLY A 242 11.07 15.22 20.53
N THR A 243 11.61 16.27 19.90
CA THR A 243 11.65 16.39 18.41
C THR A 243 12.56 15.35 17.76
N ASP A 244 13.59 14.90 18.46
CA ASP A 244 14.59 13.94 17.95
C ASP A 244 14.22 12.49 18.28
N SER A 245 13.08 12.26 18.92
CA SER A 245 12.62 10.92 19.27
C SER A 245 12.28 10.10 18.02
N VAL A 246 12.45 8.78 18.10
CA VAL A 246 12.04 7.83 17.07
C VAL A 246 10.57 8.02 16.67
N PHE A 247 9.70 8.33 17.63
CA PHE A 247 8.27 8.55 17.43
C PHE A 247 7.98 9.77 16.56
N THR A 248 8.66 10.89 16.83
CA THR A 248 8.53 12.10 16.01
C THR A 248 9.05 11.86 14.61
N THR A 249 10.20 11.21 14.47
CA THR A 249 10.78 10.83 13.18
C THR A 249 9.84 9.90 12.40
N GLN A 250 9.28 8.87 13.03
CA GLN A 250 8.30 7.98 12.42
C GLN A 250 7.02 8.72 12.01
N GLY A 251 6.48 9.57 12.89
CA GLY A 251 5.29 10.36 12.61
C GLY A 251 5.45 11.27 11.40
N LEU A 252 6.57 11.98 11.30
CA LEU A 252 6.89 12.85 10.17
C LEU A 252 7.16 12.05 8.89
N PHE A 253 7.98 11.00 8.97
CA PHE A 253 8.34 10.18 7.82
C PHE A 253 7.12 9.49 7.20
N PHE A 254 6.29 8.83 8.00
CA PHE A 254 5.12 8.13 7.48
C PHE A 254 3.98 9.09 7.07
N SER A 255 3.88 10.28 7.68
CA SER A 255 3.01 11.34 7.17
C SER A 255 3.44 11.80 5.76
N GLY A 256 4.73 12.04 5.55
CA GLY A 256 5.28 12.35 4.22
C GLY A 256 5.08 11.21 3.23
N THR A 257 5.28 9.97 3.68
CA THR A 257 5.08 8.76 2.89
C THR A 257 3.63 8.64 2.41
N ALA A 258 2.64 8.94 3.27
CA ALA A 258 1.22 8.92 2.90
C ALA A 258 0.89 9.89 1.75
N LEU A 259 1.58 11.04 1.67
CA LEU A 259 1.39 12.03 0.60
C LEU A 259 1.98 11.63 -0.75
N VAL A 260 3.03 10.79 -0.75
CA VAL A 260 3.70 10.35 -1.98
C VAL A 260 3.32 8.93 -2.40
N THR A 261 2.34 8.32 -1.72
CA THR A 261 1.83 6.98 -2.05
C THR A 261 0.89 7.07 -3.24
N PHE A 262 1.40 6.89 -4.45
CA PHE A 262 0.62 6.79 -5.69
C PHE A 262 0.93 5.48 -6.41
N GLY A 263 -0.05 4.94 -7.12
CA GLY A 263 0.16 3.75 -7.97
C GLY A 263 0.28 2.43 -7.21
N GLY A 264 -0.17 2.38 -5.96
CA GLY A 264 -0.23 1.16 -5.14
C GLY A 264 0.86 1.06 -4.07
N ALA A 265 0.63 0.18 -3.09
CA ALA A 265 1.47 0.04 -1.91
C ALA A 265 2.93 -0.34 -2.21
N TYR A 266 3.17 -1.19 -3.21
CA TYR A 266 4.53 -1.66 -3.51
C TYR A 266 5.52 -0.55 -3.87
N ALA A 267 5.06 0.50 -4.56
CA ALA A 267 5.93 1.61 -4.95
C ALA A 267 6.48 2.34 -3.73
N VAL A 268 5.61 2.67 -2.79
CA VAL A 268 6.00 3.37 -1.57
C VAL A 268 6.79 2.45 -0.63
N LEU A 269 6.55 1.13 -0.68
CA LEU A 269 7.31 0.17 0.12
C LEU A 269 8.79 0.11 -0.28
N ALA A 270 9.13 0.34 -1.54
CA ALA A 270 10.53 0.49 -1.96
C ALA A 270 11.20 1.67 -1.24
N PHE A 271 10.52 2.81 -1.19
CA PHE A 271 11.01 4.00 -0.48
C PHE A 271 11.09 3.78 1.04
N VAL A 272 10.07 3.13 1.62
CA VAL A 272 10.07 2.79 3.05
C VAL A 272 11.20 1.83 3.38
N ALA A 273 11.40 0.77 2.57
CA ALA A 273 12.46 -0.21 2.77
C ALA A 273 13.84 0.47 2.79
N GLN A 274 14.12 1.27 1.76
CA GLN A 274 15.39 2.00 1.67
C GLN A 274 15.60 2.90 2.89
N ARG A 275 14.64 3.75 3.23
CA ARG A 275 14.79 4.70 4.33
C ARG A 275 14.85 4.02 5.71
N ALA A 276 13.99 3.04 5.95
CA ALA A 276 13.92 2.35 7.23
C ALA A 276 15.19 1.53 7.51
N VAL A 277 15.82 0.99 6.46
CA VAL A 277 17.03 0.16 6.58
C VAL A 277 18.29 1.03 6.51
N GLU A 278 18.45 1.83 5.43
CA GLU A 278 19.71 2.51 5.13
C GLU A 278 19.88 3.84 5.88
N THR A 279 18.77 4.58 6.09
CA THR A 279 18.85 5.92 6.69
C THR A 279 18.60 5.89 8.18
N TYR A 280 17.54 5.19 8.60
CA TYR A 280 17.12 5.19 10.01
C TYR A 280 17.60 3.96 10.78
N ALA A 281 18.08 2.93 10.11
CA ALA A 281 18.51 1.67 10.71
C ALA A 281 17.48 1.06 11.69
N TRP A 282 16.17 1.26 11.43
CA TRP A 282 15.10 0.73 12.27
C TRP A 282 15.04 -0.80 12.21
N LEU A 283 15.43 -1.37 11.05
CA LEU A 283 15.45 -2.81 10.83
C LEU A 283 16.50 -3.19 9.78
N THR A 284 16.85 -4.46 9.75
CA THR A 284 17.75 -5.04 8.75
C THR A 284 17.00 -5.32 7.44
N PRO A 285 17.71 -5.46 6.30
CA PRO A 285 17.11 -5.87 5.02
C PRO A 285 16.27 -7.14 5.14
N GLY A 286 16.78 -8.16 5.84
CA GLY A 286 16.07 -9.42 6.05
C GLY A 286 14.78 -9.25 6.85
N GLU A 287 14.75 -8.36 7.82
CA GLU A 287 13.55 -8.05 8.60
C GLU A 287 12.51 -7.28 7.77
N MET A 288 12.95 -6.43 6.85
CA MET A 288 12.03 -5.76 5.93
C MET A 288 11.30 -6.78 5.03
N VAL A 289 12.01 -7.80 4.50
CA VAL A 289 11.42 -8.89 3.74
C VAL A 289 10.43 -9.70 4.59
N ARG A 290 10.80 -10.00 5.86
CA ARG A 290 9.93 -10.70 6.81
C ARG A 290 8.67 -9.90 7.13
N GLY A 291 8.81 -8.60 7.35
CA GLY A 291 7.68 -7.69 7.60
C GLY A 291 6.70 -7.66 6.42
N LEU A 292 7.22 -7.62 5.19
CA LEU A 292 6.38 -7.69 4.00
C LEU A 292 5.67 -9.04 3.90
N ALA A 293 6.36 -10.13 4.19
CA ALA A 293 5.75 -11.47 4.23
C ALA A 293 4.60 -11.54 5.24
N LEU A 294 4.79 -10.98 6.44
CA LEU A 294 3.73 -10.90 7.45
C LEU A 294 2.54 -10.08 6.97
N ALA A 295 2.79 -8.93 6.34
CA ALA A 295 1.72 -8.08 5.81
C ALA A 295 0.93 -8.77 4.69
N GLU A 296 1.59 -9.59 3.86
CA GLU A 296 0.93 -10.37 2.80
C GLU A 296 0.06 -11.52 3.35
N THR A 297 0.35 -12.00 4.54
CA THR A 297 -0.44 -13.07 5.19
C THR A 297 -1.58 -12.54 6.04
N THR A 298 -1.64 -11.24 6.28
CA THR A 298 -2.70 -10.60 7.08
C THR A 298 -3.81 -10.03 6.21
N PRO A 299 -5.06 -9.96 6.72
CA PRO A 299 -6.11 -9.21 6.05
C PRO A 299 -5.81 -7.71 6.11
N GLY A 300 -6.37 -6.92 5.19
CA GLY A 300 -6.22 -5.46 5.18
C GLY A 300 -5.14 -4.94 4.22
N PRO A 301 -4.90 -3.61 4.21
CA PRO A 301 -4.00 -2.97 3.26
C PRO A 301 -2.56 -3.47 3.37
N LEU A 302 -1.92 -3.82 2.24
CA LEU A 302 -0.52 -4.26 2.22
C LEU A 302 0.46 -3.24 2.83
N ILE A 303 0.17 -1.94 2.67
CA ILE A 303 0.97 -0.87 3.27
C ILE A 303 1.05 -0.98 4.81
N MET A 304 0.20 -1.81 5.44
CA MET A 304 0.24 -2.06 6.88
C MET A 304 1.62 -2.54 7.37
N VAL A 305 2.48 -3.05 6.50
CA VAL A 305 3.87 -3.40 6.84
C VAL A 305 4.61 -2.24 7.52
N VAL A 306 4.24 -0.97 7.25
CA VAL A 306 4.82 0.21 7.91
C VAL A 306 4.63 0.17 9.44
N GLN A 307 3.57 -0.49 9.90
CA GLN A 307 3.33 -0.74 11.33
C GLN A 307 4.38 -1.67 11.93
N PHE A 308 4.73 -2.76 11.22
CA PHE A 308 5.82 -3.66 11.63
C PHE A 308 7.16 -2.92 11.68
N VAL A 309 7.46 -2.13 10.65
CA VAL A 309 8.68 -1.30 10.59
C VAL A 309 8.78 -0.38 11.81
N ALA A 310 7.70 0.34 12.11
CA ALA A 310 7.66 1.25 13.24
C ALA A 310 7.71 0.54 14.59
N PHE A 311 7.04 -0.62 14.69
CA PHE A 311 7.08 -1.47 15.89
C PHE A 311 8.51 -1.86 16.22
N LEU A 312 9.28 -2.40 15.27
CA LEU A 312 10.65 -2.82 15.49
C LEU A 312 11.58 -1.63 15.80
N GLY A 313 11.47 -0.55 15.03
CA GLY A 313 12.27 0.65 15.26
C GLY A 313 12.07 1.24 16.66
N ALA A 314 10.81 1.37 17.09
CA ALA A 314 10.48 1.90 18.41
C ALA A 314 10.71 0.88 19.54
N TYR A 315 10.70 -0.42 19.28
CA TYR A 315 11.11 -1.44 20.26
C TYR A 315 12.59 -1.34 20.60
N ARG A 316 13.43 -1.07 19.60
CA ARG A 316 14.90 -0.96 19.72
C ARG A 316 15.37 0.36 20.31
N ASP A 317 14.65 1.44 19.98
CA ASP A 317 14.92 2.79 20.47
C ASP A 317 13.65 3.39 21.12
N PRO A 318 13.26 2.90 22.30
CA PRO A 318 12.04 3.35 22.98
C PRO A 318 12.20 4.72 23.68
N GLY A 319 13.40 5.29 23.71
CA GLY A 319 13.68 6.52 24.45
C GLY A 319 13.39 6.38 25.95
N ALA A 320 12.50 7.22 26.46
CA ALA A 320 12.09 7.20 27.88
C ALA A 320 11.04 6.11 28.22
N LEU A 321 10.53 5.39 27.22
CA LEU A 321 9.50 4.36 27.40
C LEU A 321 10.13 2.97 27.59
N THR A 322 9.32 2.01 28.06
CA THR A 322 9.72 0.60 27.97
C THR A 322 9.69 0.14 26.52
N PRO A 323 10.52 -0.86 26.10
CA PRO A 323 10.53 -1.35 24.72
C PRO A 323 9.14 -1.71 24.17
N TRP A 324 8.32 -2.37 24.97
CA TRP A 324 6.94 -2.74 24.57
C TRP A 324 6.00 -1.55 24.43
N ALA A 325 6.09 -0.57 25.35
CA ALA A 325 5.29 0.65 25.25
C ALA A 325 5.72 1.48 24.04
N GLY A 326 7.03 1.57 23.78
CA GLY A 326 7.57 2.21 22.59
C GLY A 326 7.09 1.53 21.31
N ALA A 327 7.22 0.22 21.20
CA ALA A 327 6.77 -0.55 20.06
C ALA A 327 5.28 -0.33 19.75
N LEU A 328 4.44 -0.38 20.78
CA LEU A 328 3.00 -0.18 20.65
C LEU A 328 2.68 1.25 20.21
N LEU A 329 3.32 2.26 20.82
CA LEU A 329 3.12 3.67 20.44
C LEU A 329 3.58 3.94 19.01
N GLY A 330 4.77 3.48 18.60
CA GLY A 330 5.29 3.64 17.25
C GLY A 330 4.39 2.99 16.21
N ALA A 331 3.93 1.76 16.47
CA ALA A 331 3.02 1.03 15.60
C ALA A 331 1.67 1.74 15.42
N LEU A 332 1.05 2.20 16.51
CA LEU A 332 -0.24 2.89 16.47
C LEU A 332 -0.13 4.28 15.84
N LEU A 333 0.91 5.04 16.18
CA LEU A 333 1.17 6.36 15.58
C LEU A 333 1.35 6.25 14.06
N THR A 334 2.17 5.30 13.62
CA THR A 334 2.45 5.08 12.20
C THR A 334 1.20 4.63 11.45
N THR A 335 0.41 3.73 12.02
CA THR A 335 -0.89 3.34 11.46
C THR A 335 -1.81 4.57 11.35
N TRP A 336 -1.87 5.38 12.39
CA TRP A 336 -2.69 6.59 12.40
C TRP A 336 -2.30 7.56 11.28
N VAL A 337 -1.05 7.96 11.18
CA VAL A 337 -0.59 8.94 10.19
C VAL A 337 -0.61 8.43 8.75
N THR A 338 -0.63 7.11 8.56
CA THR A 338 -0.75 6.49 7.24
C THR A 338 -2.20 6.47 6.74
N PHE A 339 -3.15 6.20 7.62
CA PHE A 339 -4.54 5.93 7.22
C PHE A 339 -5.52 7.08 7.45
N VAL A 340 -5.27 7.96 8.42
CA VAL A 340 -6.15 9.12 8.69
C VAL A 340 -6.19 10.11 7.51
N PRO A 341 -5.10 10.41 6.80
CA PRO A 341 -5.14 11.28 5.63
C PRO A 341 -6.11 10.80 4.54
N CYS A 342 -6.32 9.50 4.40
CA CYS A 342 -7.25 8.94 3.41
C CYS A 342 -8.70 9.41 3.64
N PHE A 343 -9.12 9.51 4.90
CA PHE A 343 -10.44 10.05 5.24
C PHE A 343 -10.52 11.52 4.84
N LEU A 344 -9.48 12.31 5.14
CA LEU A 344 -9.42 13.71 4.76
C LEU A 344 -9.54 13.88 3.24
N PHE A 345 -8.74 13.15 2.47
CA PHE A 345 -8.73 13.23 1.00
C PHE A 345 -10.08 12.83 0.41
N ILE A 346 -10.68 11.74 0.91
CA ILE A 346 -11.98 11.28 0.42
C ILE A 346 -13.07 12.26 0.78
N PHE A 347 -13.21 12.68 2.03
CA PHE A 347 -14.31 13.58 2.42
C PHE A 347 -14.18 14.97 1.80
N LEU A 348 -12.95 15.45 1.59
CA LEU A 348 -12.72 16.73 0.92
C LEU A 348 -13.00 16.64 -0.59
N GLY A 349 -12.60 15.55 -1.22
CA GLY A 349 -12.70 15.39 -2.66
C GLY A 349 -14.03 14.78 -3.15
N ALA A 350 -14.75 14.02 -2.32
CA ALA A 350 -16.00 13.35 -2.70
C ALA A 350 -17.04 14.27 -3.36
N PRO A 351 -17.28 15.51 -2.88
CA PRO A 351 -18.19 16.44 -3.55
C PRO A 351 -17.71 16.93 -4.92
N HIS A 352 -16.42 16.73 -5.26
CA HIS A 352 -15.78 17.22 -6.47
C HIS A 352 -15.41 16.10 -7.46
N VAL A 353 -15.81 14.86 -7.20
CA VAL A 353 -15.44 13.65 -8.00
C VAL A 353 -15.71 13.86 -9.49
N GLU A 354 -16.87 14.40 -9.84
CA GLU A 354 -17.25 14.62 -11.25
C GLU A 354 -16.30 15.62 -11.95
N ARG A 355 -15.83 16.64 -11.26
CA ARG A 355 -14.86 17.61 -11.82
C ARG A 355 -13.45 17.02 -11.93
N LEU A 356 -13.01 16.27 -10.94
CA LEU A 356 -11.68 15.66 -10.92
C LEU A 356 -11.55 14.59 -12.00
N ARG A 357 -12.60 13.81 -12.24
CA ARG A 357 -12.66 12.74 -13.25
C ARG A 357 -12.40 13.26 -14.67
N HIS A 358 -12.89 14.46 -14.98
CA HIS A 358 -12.73 15.05 -16.32
C HIS A 358 -11.41 15.79 -16.52
N ASN A 359 -10.55 15.86 -15.49
CA ASN A 359 -9.26 16.54 -15.60
C ASN A 359 -8.23 15.62 -16.26
N THR A 360 -8.11 15.75 -17.57
CA THR A 360 -7.17 14.97 -18.40
C THR A 360 -5.71 15.21 -18.06
N ALA A 361 -5.36 16.40 -17.53
CA ALA A 361 -3.99 16.73 -17.13
C ALA A 361 -3.57 15.95 -15.88
N ILE A 362 -4.44 15.85 -14.88
CA ILE A 362 -4.18 15.03 -13.67
C ILE A 362 -4.07 13.56 -14.06
N SER A 363 -5.00 13.05 -14.89
CA SER A 363 -4.95 11.67 -15.35
C SER A 363 -3.66 11.35 -16.10
N ALA A 364 -3.15 12.29 -16.91
CA ALA A 364 -1.90 12.13 -17.64
C ALA A 364 -0.67 12.12 -16.70
N ALA A 365 -0.63 13.02 -15.71
CA ALA A 365 0.42 13.03 -14.69
C ALA A 365 0.46 11.70 -13.95
N LEU A 366 -0.68 11.17 -13.54
CA LEU A 366 -0.79 9.86 -12.87
C LEU A 366 -0.39 8.69 -13.78
N THR A 367 -0.64 8.78 -15.08
CA THR A 367 -0.15 7.78 -16.04
C THR A 367 1.38 7.75 -16.05
N GLY A 368 2.03 8.91 -16.06
CA GLY A 368 3.49 9.00 -15.92
C GLY A 368 4.00 8.42 -14.60
N ILE A 369 3.36 8.78 -13.48
CA ILE A 369 3.69 8.22 -12.16
C ILE A 369 3.57 6.70 -12.18
N THR A 370 2.45 6.16 -12.67
CA THR A 370 2.20 4.71 -12.65
C THR A 370 3.18 3.95 -13.55
N ALA A 371 3.67 4.58 -14.63
CA ALA A 371 4.74 4.03 -15.45
C ALA A 371 6.07 3.96 -14.67
N ALA A 372 6.47 5.04 -14.01
CA ALA A 372 7.67 5.06 -13.16
C ALA A 372 7.60 4.05 -12.01
N VAL A 373 6.42 3.87 -11.43
CA VAL A 373 6.16 2.89 -10.35
C VAL A 373 6.56 1.47 -10.74
N VAL A 374 6.44 1.07 -12.02
CA VAL A 374 6.94 -0.23 -12.48
C VAL A 374 8.43 -0.37 -12.25
N GLY A 375 9.22 0.67 -12.60
CA GLY A 375 10.66 0.71 -12.35
C GLY A 375 11.00 0.69 -10.86
N VAL A 376 10.22 1.39 -10.04
CA VAL A 376 10.39 1.42 -8.58
C VAL A 376 10.16 0.04 -7.97
N ILE A 377 9.08 -0.65 -8.36
CA ILE A 377 8.79 -2.00 -7.85
C ILE A 377 9.85 -3.01 -8.35
N ALA A 378 10.35 -2.84 -9.59
CA ALA A 378 11.43 -3.67 -10.11
C ALA A 378 12.73 -3.47 -9.29
N ASN A 379 13.04 -2.24 -8.87
CA ASN A 379 14.16 -1.96 -7.97
C ASN A 379 13.97 -2.62 -6.59
N LEU A 380 12.75 -2.61 -6.04
CA LEU A 380 12.43 -3.32 -4.80
C LEU A 380 12.61 -4.84 -4.96
N ALA A 381 12.19 -5.40 -6.09
CA ALA A 381 12.37 -6.82 -6.39
C ALA A 381 13.86 -7.19 -6.47
N LEU A 382 14.69 -6.34 -7.08
CA LEU A 382 16.14 -6.51 -7.13
C LEU A 382 16.73 -6.47 -5.72
N TYR A 383 16.39 -5.46 -4.93
CA TYR A 383 16.83 -5.34 -3.54
C TYR A 383 16.48 -6.57 -2.70
N PHE A 384 15.27 -7.11 -2.84
CA PHE A 384 14.88 -8.32 -2.13
C PHE A 384 15.59 -9.57 -2.66
N ALA A 385 15.86 -9.64 -3.96
CA ALA A 385 16.61 -10.75 -4.54
C ALA A 385 18.04 -10.79 -3.99
N GLU A 386 18.71 -9.66 -3.94
CA GLU A 386 20.07 -9.54 -3.40
C GLU A 386 20.13 -10.02 -1.95
N HIS A 387 19.23 -9.53 -1.07
CA HIS A 387 19.24 -9.86 0.35
C HIS A 387 18.58 -11.21 0.72
N THR A 388 17.88 -11.84 -0.21
CA THR A 388 17.30 -13.19 0.00
C THR A 388 18.21 -14.28 -0.53
N LEU A 389 18.86 -14.05 -1.67
CA LEU A 389 19.65 -15.08 -2.35
C LEU A 389 21.13 -15.06 -1.95
N PHE A 390 21.64 -13.92 -1.46
CA PHE A 390 23.06 -13.79 -1.12
C PHE A 390 23.23 -13.31 0.33
N ALA A 391 24.24 -13.85 1.00
CA ALA A 391 24.53 -13.47 2.39
C ALA A 391 25.31 -12.14 2.49
N ARG A 392 26.02 -11.75 1.43
CA ARG A 392 26.80 -10.52 1.38
C ARG A 392 26.64 -9.80 0.06
N THR A 393 26.63 -8.46 0.16
CA THR A 393 26.68 -7.53 -0.98
C THR A 393 27.87 -6.59 -0.78
N PHE A 394 28.44 -6.09 -1.86
CA PHE A 394 29.45 -5.05 -1.82
C PHE A 394 29.02 -3.88 -2.70
N THR A 395 29.38 -2.67 -2.30
CA THR A 395 29.07 -1.46 -3.04
C THR A 395 30.19 -1.18 -4.03
N TRP A 396 29.86 -1.18 -5.33
CA TRP A 396 30.75 -0.68 -6.34
C TRP A 396 30.36 0.75 -6.70
N ALA A 397 31.29 1.69 -6.47
CA ALA A 397 31.05 3.11 -6.72
C ALA A 397 32.09 3.66 -7.71
N TRP A 398 31.61 4.41 -8.71
CA TRP A 398 32.44 5.09 -9.67
C TRP A 398 31.82 6.44 -10.05
N GLY A 399 32.40 7.54 -9.56
CA GLY A 399 31.84 8.87 -9.68
C GLY A 399 30.44 8.97 -9.06
N PRO A 400 29.43 9.42 -9.82
CA PRO A 400 28.06 9.52 -9.31
C PRO A 400 27.31 8.18 -9.29
N PHE A 401 27.90 7.10 -9.83
CA PHE A 401 27.30 5.78 -9.87
C PHE A 401 27.62 5.00 -8.60
N SER A 402 26.60 4.43 -7.98
CA SER A 402 26.74 3.54 -6.84
C SER A 402 25.77 2.39 -7.01
N ILE A 403 26.28 1.18 -7.13
CA ILE A 403 25.46 -0.03 -7.26
C ILE A 403 25.86 -1.02 -6.19
N GLN A 404 24.88 -1.63 -5.54
CA GLN A 404 25.10 -2.78 -4.69
C GLN A 404 25.15 -4.03 -5.57
N LEU A 405 26.20 -4.81 -5.45
CA LEU A 405 26.39 -6.05 -6.19
C LEU A 405 26.46 -7.21 -5.21
N PRO A 406 25.74 -8.30 -5.46
CA PRO A 406 25.86 -9.49 -4.63
C PRO A 406 27.22 -10.16 -4.81
N GLU A 407 27.77 -10.70 -3.73
CA GLU A 407 28.96 -11.52 -3.78
C GLU A 407 28.57 -12.95 -4.23
N PRO A 408 28.95 -13.40 -5.45
CA PRO A 408 28.45 -14.66 -6.02
C PRO A 408 28.78 -15.89 -5.18
N SER A 409 29.92 -15.86 -4.46
CA SER A 409 30.36 -16.94 -3.56
C SER A 409 29.45 -17.15 -2.35
N THR A 410 28.58 -16.17 -2.05
CA THR A 410 27.69 -16.21 -0.89
C THR A 410 26.26 -16.58 -1.24
N VAL A 411 26.00 -17.09 -2.45
CA VAL A 411 24.67 -17.56 -2.86
C VAL A 411 24.17 -18.66 -1.94
N SER A 412 22.90 -18.56 -1.53
CA SER A 412 22.21 -19.61 -0.77
C SER A 412 21.53 -20.59 -1.73
N PRO A 413 22.03 -21.84 -1.89
CA PRO A 413 21.40 -22.81 -2.79
C PRO A 413 19.95 -23.12 -2.39
N ILE A 414 19.70 -23.17 -1.08
CA ILE A 414 18.36 -23.45 -0.53
C ILE A 414 17.40 -22.32 -0.90
N ALA A 415 17.79 -21.07 -0.65
CA ALA A 415 16.95 -19.92 -1.00
C ALA A 415 16.70 -19.87 -2.52
N LEU A 416 17.69 -20.21 -3.34
CA LEU A 416 17.55 -20.26 -4.80
C LEU A 416 16.52 -21.32 -5.23
N VAL A 417 16.62 -22.55 -4.70
CA VAL A 417 15.66 -23.62 -5.01
C VAL A 417 14.24 -23.25 -4.60
N ILE A 418 14.07 -22.71 -3.40
CA ILE A 418 12.75 -22.27 -2.93
C ILE A 418 12.22 -21.11 -3.78
N THR A 419 13.08 -20.17 -4.21
CA THR A 419 12.69 -19.08 -5.12
C THR A 419 12.20 -19.61 -6.46
N VAL A 420 12.93 -20.54 -7.08
CA VAL A 420 12.52 -21.15 -8.35
C VAL A 420 11.18 -21.88 -8.19
N ALA A 421 11.01 -22.63 -7.10
CA ALA A 421 9.74 -23.29 -6.79
C ALA A 421 8.60 -22.26 -6.59
N ALA A 422 8.85 -21.17 -5.87
CA ALA A 422 7.86 -20.09 -5.66
C ALA A 422 7.48 -19.41 -6.98
N LEU A 423 8.45 -19.13 -7.86
CA LEU A 423 8.21 -18.58 -9.19
C LEU A 423 7.39 -19.55 -10.05
N ALA A 424 7.70 -20.85 -10.04
CA ALA A 424 6.92 -21.86 -10.75
C ALA A 424 5.49 -21.95 -10.23
N MET A 425 5.29 -21.96 -8.90
CA MET A 425 3.95 -21.93 -8.29
C MET A 425 3.17 -20.67 -8.67
N THR A 426 3.84 -19.53 -8.75
CA THR A 426 3.21 -18.23 -9.08
C THR A 426 2.85 -18.12 -10.56
N PHE A 427 3.78 -18.43 -11.47
CA PHE A 427 3.62 -18.12 -12.90
C PHE A 427 3.13 -19.29 -13.73
N VAL A 428 3.48 -20.52 -13.39
CA VAL A 428 3.10 -21.72 -14.12
C VAL A 428 1.82 -22.32 -13.51
N LEU A 429 1.83 -22.60 -12.21
CA LEU A 429 0.70 -23.23 -11.52
C LEU A 429 -0.39 -22.22 -11.15
N LYS A 430 -0.08 -20.93 -11.09
CA LYS A 430 -1.01 -19.82 -10.78
C LYS A 430 -1.76 -20.04 -9.45
N TRP A 431 -1.06 -20.56 -8.46
CA TRP A 431 -1.65 -20.82 -7.16
C TRP A 431 -1.95 -19.51 -6.38
N PRO A 432 -2.92 -19.55 -5.46
CA PRO A 432 -3.20 -18.42 -4.59
C PRO A 432 -2.01 -18.16 -3.64
N MET A 433 -1.75 -16.90 -3.35
CA MET A 433 -0.57 -16.43 -2.63
C MET A 433 -0.39 -17.08 -1.27
N LEU A 434 -1.46 -17.20 -0.47
CA LEU A 434 -1.40 -17.85 0.85
C LEU A 434 -0.92 -19.31 0.78
N ARG A 435 -1.29 -20.03 -0.29
CA ARG A 435 -0.81 -21.40 -0.51
C ARG A 435 0.67 -21.45 -0.83
N ILE A 436 1.17 -20.51 -1.64
CA ILE A 436 2.59 -20.40 -1.98
C ILE A 436 3.40 -20.09 -0.72
N LEU A 437 2.96 -19.10 0.08
CA LEU A 437 3.60 -18.73 1.35
C LEU A 437 3.64 -19.91 2.32
N GLY A 438 2.53 -20.63 2.48
CA GLY A 438 2.44 -21.77 3.36
C GLY A 438 3.39 -22.91 2.94
N ILE A 439 3.45 -23.25 1.65
CA ILE A 439 4.35 -24.29 1.13
C ILE A 439 5.81 -23.87 1.28
N CYS A 440 6.16 -22.63 0.94
CA CYS A 440 7.52 -22.12 1.09
C CYS A 440 7.95 -22.08 2.57
N ALA A 441 7.05 -21.74 3.49
CA ALA A 441 7.31 -21.82 4.92
C ALA A 441 7.61 -23.24 5.38
N LEU A 442 6.84 -24.24 4.91
CA LEU A 442 7.08 -25.65 5.20
C LEU A 442 8.39 -26.15 4.58
N LEU A 443 8.73 -25.70 3.36
CA LEU A 443 10.03 -26.02 2.76
C LEU A 443 11.18 -25.45 3.59
N GLY A 444 11.06 -24.20 4.07
CA GLY A 444 12.05 -23.60 4.98
C GLY A 444 12.19 -24.40 6.27
N LEU A 445 11.09 -24.84 6.88
CA LEU A 445 11.13 -25.66 8.08
C LEU A 445 11.78 -27.02 7.80
N ALA A 446 11.49 -27.65 6.67
CA ALA A 446 12.08 -28.94 6.29
C ALA A 446 13.61 -28.86 6.13
N THR A 447 14.16 -27.72 5.70
CA THR A 447 15.63 -27.55 5.57
C THR A 447 16.37 -27.60 6.89
N VAL A 448 15.72 -27.21 8.01
CA VAL A 448 16.31 -27.27 9.34
C VAL A 448 16.20 -28.67 9.97
N LEU A 449 15.15 -29.41 9.61
CA LEU A 449 14.98 -30.80 10.06
C LEU A 449 15.93 -31.78 9.37
N LEU A 450 16.53 -31.37 8.24
CA LEU A 450 17.47 -32.17 7.45
C LEU A 450 18.95 -31.83 7.74
N GLN A 451 19.22 -30.81 8.54
CA GLN A 451 20.54 -30.45 9.08
C GLN A 451 20.73 -30.96 10.48
#